data_901b1b32f8d8fa072212c5505f3fccd0
#
_entry.id   901b1b32f8d8fa072212c5505f3fccd0
#
_cell.length_a   1.000
_cell.length_b   1.000
_cell.length_c   1.000
_cell.angle_alpha   90.00
_cell.angle_beta   90.00
_cell.angle_gamma   90.00
#
_symmetry.space_group_name_H-M   'P 1'
#
loop_
_entity.id
_entity.type
_entity.pdbx_description
1 polymer ?
#
loop_
_entity_poly.entity_id
_entity_poly.type
_entity_poly.pdbx_seq_one_letter_code
_entity_poly.pdbx_strand_id
1 'polypeptide(L)'
;MLLTAAVVGVVGIGMSIGGVAMGATIAGLNLSKYGFDGIVKQTAKYISLDDKDDWEQDWDEITQLEPVETDNDKEIFETAPISDLKLSLSGDELKFRSYDGDKLRIEVSGSKKDKIRIGTEDDSLILETTGRTRDREITVSYPKNVGFKETSIEVAAGTVTMCDEFRTDDLDVSVAAGEFKNTGKIRAASDTTIAVGTGNVELSELDINNLEVDCGIGNVDLGILGKEADYNYQISCSAGNVDIGDSSYSGVGHNKNITNPNAKGNMNLDCGVGNITVDFEK
;
A
#
# COMPACT_ATOMS: atom_id res chain seq x y z
N MET A 1 -24.69 12.05 23.98
CA MET A 1 -23.62 13.07 24.01
C MET A 1 -22.24 12.47 23.71
N LEU A 2 -21.81 11.39 24.34
CA LEU A 2 -20.50 10.79 24.05
C LEU A 2 -20.39 10.24 22.59
N LEU A 3 -21.46 9.61 22.06
CA LEU A 3 -21.49 9.06 20.72
C LEU A 3 -21.39 10.17 19.65
N THR A 4 -22.06 11.29 19.85
CA THR A 4 -22.00 12.46 18.94
C THR A 4 -20.61 13.11 18.95
N ALA A 5 -19.95 13.15 20.12
CA ALA A 5 -18.59 13.69 20.22
C ALA A 5 -17.55 12.77 19.54
N ALA A 6 -17.73 11.42 19.60
CA ALA A 6 -16.87 10.48 18.90
C ALA A 6 -17.02 10.61 17.38
N VAL A 7 -18.23 10.64 16.86
CA VAL A 7 -18.51 10.81 15.42
C VAL A 7 -17.99 12.17 14.91
N VAL A 8 -18.20 13.25 15.65
CA VAL A 8 -17.65 14.58 15.27
C VAL A 8 -16.13 14.57 15.34
N GLY A 9 -15.53 13.89 16.32
CA GLY A 9 -14.09 13.75 16.43
C GLY A 9 -13.50 13.01 15.23
N VAL A 10 -14.10 11.92 14.83
CA VAL A 10 -13.66 11.08 13.69
C VAL A 10 -13.85 11.79 12.35
N VAL A 11 -14.99 12.42 12.12
CA VAL A 11 -15.21 13.25 10.91
C VAL A 11 -14.24 14.43 10.90
N GLY A 12 -13.92 15.02 12.06
CA GLY A 12 -12.92 16.07 12.22
C GLY A 12 -11.51 15.58 11.86
N ILE A 13 -11.14 14.36 12.27
CA ILE A 13 -9.86 13.72 11.92
C ILE A 13 -9.81 13.43 10.41
N GLY A 14 -10.87 12.84 9.84
CA GLY A 14 -10.94 12.58 8.40
C GLY A 14 -10.86 13.84 7.55
N MET A 15 -11.52 14.93 7.96
CA MET A 15 -11.38 16.23 7.30
C MET A 15 -10.00 16.85 7.51
N SER A 16 -9.33 16.60 8.64
CA SER A 16 -7.97 17.07 8.90
C SER A 16 -6.97 16.32 8.04
N ILE A 17 -7.09 15.01 7.92
CA ILE A 17 -6.24 14.16 7.04
C ILE A 17 -6.48 14.53 5.56
N GLY A 18 -7.73 14.66 5.13
CA GLY A 18 -8.07 15.15 3.80
C GLY A 18 -7.61 16.60 3.56
N GLY A 19 -7.69 17.45 4.59
CA GLY A 19 -7.20 18.83 4.56
C GLY A 19 -5.68 18.91 4.43
N VAL A 20 -4.94 18.00 5.03
CA VAL A 20 -3.49 17.92 4.94
C VAL A 20 -3.05 17.41 3.57
N ALA A 21 -3.71 16.37 3.03
CA ALA A 21 -3.51 15.95 1.65
C ALA A 21 -3.80 17.08 0.63
N MET A 22 -4.57 18.11 1.05
CA MET A 22 -4.85 19.34 0.30
C MET A 22 -3.99 20.54 0.71
N GLY A 23 -3.00 20.38 1.63
CA GLY A 23 -2.04 21.42 2.02
C GLY A 23 -2.28 22.09 3.40
N ALA A 24 -3.09 21.50 4.30
CA ALA A 24 -3.23 21.96 5.68
C ALA A 24 -2.22 21.25 6.62
N THR A 25 -1.70 21.92 7.63
CA THR A 25 -0.76 21.36 8.62
C THR A 25 -1.46 20.70 9.81
N ILE A 26 -1.01 19.53 10.26
CA ILE A 26 -1.54 18.80 11.44
C ILE A 26 -0.83 19.21 12.74
N ALA A 27 -0.16 20.34 12.80
CA ALA A 27 0.53 20.77 14.02
C ALA A 27 -0.44 20.82 15.22
N GLY A 28 -0.34 19.83 16.11
CA GLY A 28 -1.08 19.75 17.37
C GLY A 28 -2.03 18.57 17.58
N LEU A 29 -2.25 17.70 16.60
CA LEU A 29 -3.09 16.49 16.77
C LEU A 29 -2.25 15.30 17.28
N ASN A 30 -2.49 14.88 18.52
CA ASN A 30 -1.86 13.67 19.08
C ASN A 30 -2.76 12.44 18.82
N LEU A 31 -2.65 11.89 17.62
CA LEU A 31 -3.46 10.77 17.14
C LEU A 31 -2.97 9.40 17.68
N SER A 32 -1.73 9.31 18.15
CA SER A 32 -1.16 8.11 18.79
C SER A 32 -2.00 7.62 19.98
N LYS A 33 -2.63 8.57 20.69
CA LYS A 33 -3.47 8.25 21.85
C LYS A 33 -4.74 7.46 21.51
N TYR A 34 -5.09 7.39 20.23
CA TYR A 34 -6.32 6.76 19.73
C TYR A 34 -6.05 5.52 18.86
N GLY A 35 -4.83 4.96 18.88
CA GLY A 35 -4.50 3.76 18.11
C GLY A 35 -4.14 4.02 16.65
N PHE A 36 -3.97 5.28 16.25
CA PHE A 36 -3.62 5.65 14.88
C PHE A 36 -2.11 5.81 14.65
N ASP A 37 -1.26 5.10 15.40
CA ASP A 37 0.20 5.26 15.36
C ASP A 37 0.79 4.98 13.97
N GLY A 38 0.30 3.97 13.27
CA GLY A 38 0.71 3.64 11.90
C GLY A 38 0.36 4.75 10.92
N ILE A 39 -0.89 5.19 10.95
CA ILE A 39 -1.41 6.26 10.09
C ILE A 39 -0.70 7.59 10.36
N VAL A 40 -0.44 7.90 11.65
CA VAL A 40 0.27 9.14 12.03
C VAL A 40 1.70 9.14 11.51
N LYS A 41 2.41 8.03 11.63
CA LYS A 41 3.78 7.90 11.11
C LYS A 41 3.82 8.03 9.59
N GLN A 42 2.93 7.37 8.88
CA GLN A 42 2.81 7.48 7.43
C GLN A 42 2.36 8.85 6.98
N THR A 43 1.26 9.37 7.54
CA THR A 43 0.75 10.70 7.19
C THR A 43 1.78 11.78 7.54
N ALA A 44 2.50 11.66 8.65
CA ALA A 44 3.59 12.57 9.00
C ALA A 44 4.75 12.49 7.99
N LYS A 45 5.12 11.29 7.53
CA LYS A 45 6.10 11.12 6.45
C LYS A 45 5.66 11.84 5.17
N TYR A 46 4.38 11.75 4.77
CA TYR A 46 3.85 12.42 3.58
C TYR A 46 3.59 13.92 3.75
N ILE A 47 3.40 14.41 4.99
CA ILE A 47 3.20 15.84 5.29
C ILE A 47 4.52 16.58 5.34
N SER A 48 5.59 15.98 5.83
CA SER A 48 6.94 16.53 5.77
C SER A 48 7.46 16.67 4.33
N LEU A 49 6.81 16.01 3.36
CA LEU A 49 7.11 16.13 1.93
C LEU A 49 6.85 17.50 1.31
N ASP A 50 6.14 18.40 1.97
CA ASP A 50 6.00 19.80 1.54
C ASP A 50 7.17 20.69 2.00
N ASP A 51 7.95 20.25 2.99
CA ASP A 51 9.25 20.83 3.36
C ASP A 51 10.36 20.12 2.58
N LYS A 52 11.04 20.87 1.75
CA LYS A 52 12.00 20.39 0.73
C LYS A 52 13.24 19.65 1.25
N ASP A 53 13.37 19.44 2.54
CA ASP A 53 14.62 19.01 3.16
C ASP A 53 14.63 17.54 3.66
N ASP A 54 13.47 16.82 3.69
CA ASP A 54 13.40 15.44 4.22
C ASP A 54 13.29 14.32 3.16
N TRP A 55 13.48 14.64 1.87
CA TRP A 55 13.57 13.67 0.77
C TRP A 55 14.99 13.19 0.50
N GLU A 56 15.90 13.33 1.45
CA GLU A 56 17.23 12.76 1.37
C GLU A 56 17.24 11.28 1.82
N GLN A 57 16.59 10.40 1.07
CA GLN A 57 17.27 9.14 0.79
C GLN A 57 18.56 9.57 0.09
N ASP A 58 19.68 9.08 0.57
CA ASP A 58 20.99 9.50 0.05
C ASP A 58 21.13 8.98 -1.39
N TRP A 59 20.57 9.75 -2.35
CA TRP A 59 20.68 9.43 -3.77
C TRP A 59 22.12 9.43 -4.25
N ASP A 60 23.07 9.86 -3.42
CA ASP A 60 24.50 9.79 -3.72
C ASP A 60 25.00 8.32 -3.78
N GLU A 61 24.32 7.38 -3.12
CA GLU A 61 24.61 5.95 -3.16
C GLU A 61 23.81 5.19 -4.21
N ILE A 62 22.73 5.77 -4.75
CA ILE A 62 21.84 5.13 -5.72
C ILE A 62 22.38 5.33 -7.14
N THR A 63 22.61 4.22 -7.85
CA THR A 63 22.94 4.26 -9.28
C THR A 63 21.69 4.58 -10.09
N GLN A 64 21.60 5.82 -10.59
CA GLN A 64 20.47 6.22 -11.42
C GLN A 64 20.46 5.45 -12.75
N LEU A 65 19.28 5.02 -13.17
CA LEU A 65 19.09 4.40 -14.48
C LEU A 65 18.89 5.46 -15.54
N GLU A 66 19.58 5.31 -16.66
CA GLU A 66 19.35 6.11 -17.85
C GLU A 66 18.31 5.43 -18.74
N PRO A 67 17.45 6.19 -19.41
CA PRO A 67 16.49 5.60 -20.30
C PRO A 67 17.17 4.94 -21.51
N VAL A 68 16.79 3.71 -21.81
CA VAL A 68 17.27 2.97 -23.00
C VAL A 68 16.52 3.38 -24.28
N GLU A 69 15.33 3.91 -24.12
CA GLU A 69 14.49 4.45 -25.19
C GLU A 69 13.77 5.71 -24.69
N THR A 70 13.79 6.76 -25.50
CA THR A 70 13.08 8.01 -25.23
C THR A 70 12.32 8.44 -26.49
N ASP A 71 11.00 8.56 -26.35
CA ASP A 71 10.12 9.14 -27.35
C ASP A 71 9.39 10.34 -26.73
N ASN A 72 8.71 11.15 -27.57
CA ASN A 72 8.05 12.38 -27.11
C ASN A 72 7.12 12.20 -25.91
N ASP A 73 6.47 11.02 -25.80
CA ASP A 73 5.46 10.75 -24.80
C ASP A 73 5.89 9.70 -23.76
N LYS A 74 7.03 9.01 -23.94
CA LYS A 74 7.46 7.95 -23.02
C LYS A 74 8.97 7.80 -22.89
N GLU A 75 9.39 7.29 -21.76
CA GLU A 75 10.75 6.86 -21.44
C GLU A 75 10.73 5.43 -20.93
N ILE A 76 11.72 4.66 -21.35
CA ILE A 76 11.86 3.25 -20.97
C ILE A 76 13.20 3.05 -20.29
N PHE A 77 13.18 2.46 -19.11
CA PHE A 77 14.34 2.08 -18.33
C PHE A 77 14.39 0.57 -18.22
N GLU A 78 15.59 0.00 -18.24
CA GLU A 78 15.78 -1.45 -18.11
C GLU A 78 16.91 -1.74 -17.13
N THR A 79 16.72 -2.79 -16.32
CA THR A 79 17.77 -3.37 -15.48
C THR A 79 17.71 -4.89 -15.50
N ALA A 80 18.75 -5.55 -15.04
CA ALA A 80 18.71 -6.98 -14.77
C ALA A 80 17.61 -7.28 -13.71
N PRO A 81 17.11 -8.51 -13.60
CA PRO A 81 16.25 -8.89 -12.49
C PRO A 81 16.93 -8.59 -11.15
N ILE A 82 16.19 -8.07 -10.23
CA ILE A 82 16.60 -7.67 -8.88
C ILE A 82 15.69 -8.30 -7.85
N SER A 83 16.12 -8.37 -6.58
CA SER A 83 15.37 -9.02 -5.52
C SER A 83 14.29 -8.14 -4.91
N ASP A 84 14.53 -6.83 -4.81
CA ASP A 84 13.70 -5.98 -3.98
C ASP A 84 13.14 -4.80 -4.78
N LEU A 85 11.87 -4.45 -4.50
CA LEU A 85 11.19 -3.31 -5.08
C LEU A 85 10.84 -2.30 -3.99
N LYS A 86 11.31 -1.05 -4.13
CA LYS A 86 11.00 0.07 -3.24
C LYS A 86 10.40 1.22 -4.05
N LEU A 87 9.09 1.39 -3.96
CA LEU A 87 8.35 2.30 -4.82
C LEU A 87 7.60 3.34 -3.97
N SER A 88 7.87 4.61 -4.18
CA SER A 88 7.21 5.73 -3.49
C SER A 88 6.56 6.67 -4.49
N LEU A 89 5.22 6.72 -4.50
CA LEU A 89 4.41 7.38 -5.49
C LEU A 89 3.62 8.54 -4.90
N SER A 90 3.75 9.72 -5.49
CA SER A 90 3.04 10.93 -5.03
C SER A 90 1.62 11.08 -5.61
N GLY A 91 1.36 10.66 -6.85
CA GLY A 91 0.05 10.86 -7.47
C GLY A 91 -0.05 10.25 -8.86
N ASP A 92 0.36 9.01 -9.00
CA ASP A 92 0.58 8.33 -10.27
C ASP A 92 -0.40 7.18 -10.47
N GLU A 93 -0.51 6.72 -11.71
CA GLU A 93 -1.04 5.42 -12.05
C GLU A 93 0.12 4.44 -12.25
N LEU A 94 0.24 3.43 -11.38
CA LEU A 94 1.26 2.39 -11.46
C LEU A 94 0.62 1.05 -11.83
N LYS A 95 1.18 0.40 -12.84
CA LYS A 95 0.79 -0.94 -13.29
C LYS A 95 1.95 -1.91 -13.21
N PHE A 96 1.70 -3.07 -12.62
CA PHE A 96 2.63 -4.21 -12.66
C PHE A 96 2.14 -5.22 -13.68
N ARG A 97 3.04 -5.66 -14.57
CA ARG A 97 2.74 -6.66 -15.60
C ARG A 97 3.86 -7.66 -15.75
N SER A 98 3.52 -8.93 -15.91
CA SER A 98 4.49 -9.93 -16.32
C SER A 98 4.66 -9.93 -17.83
N TYR A 99 5.85 -10.27 -18.33
CA TYR A 99 6.09 -10.41 -19.75
C TYR A 99 7.11 -11.52 -20.09
N ASP A 100 7.20 -11.87 -21.38
CA ASP A 100 8.16 -12.88 -21.87
C ASP A 100 9.51 -12.20 -22.20
N GLY A 101 10.21 -11.73 -21.18
CA GLY A 101 11.53 -11.12 -21.27
C GLY A 101 12.41 -11.57 -20.12
N ASP A 102 13.63 -11.07 -20.08
CA ASP A 102 14.67 -11.42 -19.10
C ASP A 102 15.13 -10.23 -18.22
N LYS A 103 14.55 -9.04 -18.45
CA LYS A 103 14.89 -7.82 -17.72
C LYS A 103 13.69 -7.29 -16.95
N LEU A 104 13.96 -6.49 -15.92
CA LEU A 104 12.97 -5.59 -15.36
C LEU A 104 12.90 -4.34 -16.22
N ARG A 105 11.69 -3.94 -16.66
CA ARG A 105 11.47 -2.82 -17.55
C ARG A 105 10.47 -1.84 -16.93
N ILE A 106 10.85 -0.57 -16.87
CA ILE A 106 10.01 0.50 -16.35
C ILE A 106 9.69 1.44 -17.52
N GLU A 107 8.43 1.56 -17.85
CA GLU A 107 7.92 2.51 -18.85
C GLU A 107 7.21 3.66 -18.13
N VAL A 108 7.63 4.89 -18.42
CA VAL A 108 7.04 6.12 -17.88
C VAL A 108 6.45 6.92 -19.01
N SER A 109 5.17 7.21 -18.93
CA SER A 109 4.46 8.02 -19.94
C SER A 109 3.69 9.18 -19.28
N GLY A 110 3.28 10.17 -20.11
CA GLY A 110 2.55 11.34 -19.67
C GLY A 110 3.41 12.54 -19.32
N SER A 111 2.79 13.54 -18.68
CA SER A 111 3.41 14.82 -18.37
C SER A 111 4.31 14.76 -17.13
N LYS A 112 5.35 15.62 -17.08
CA LYS A 112 6.27 15.78 -15.95
C LYS A 112 7.13 14.57 -15.62
N LYS A 113 7.75 14.01 -16.64
CA LYS A 113 8.76 12.94 -16.50
C LYS A 113 9.96 13.37 -15.65
N ASP A 114 10.25 14.67 -15.61
CA ASP A 114 11.30 15.30 -14.80
C ASP A 114 11.12 15.19 -13.27
N LYS A 115 9.97 14.69 -12.82
CA LYS A 115 9.65 14.49 -11.40
C LYS A 115 9.62 13.01 -11.00
N ILE A 116 10.38 12.22 -11.69
CA ILE A 116 10.59 10.81 -11.37
C ILE A 116 12.09 10.54 -11.23
N ARG A 117 12.43 9.71 -10.28
CA ARG A 117 13.76 9.16 -10.07
C ARG A 117 13.67 7.65 -10.09
N ILE A 118 14.51 7.02 -10.88
CA ILE A 118 14.59 5.56 -10.99
C ILE A 118 16.06 5.18 -10.88
N GLY A 119 16.39 4.28 -9.96
CA GLY A 119 17.75 3.84 -9.73
C GLY A 119 17.81 2.46 -9.10
N THR A 120 19.01 1.96 -8.95
CA THR A 120 19.29 0.70 -8.27
C THR A 120 20.33 0.91 -7.17
N GLU A 121 20.11 0.26 -6.05
CA GLU A 121 21.06 0.17 -4.94
C GLU A 121 21.12 -1.29 -4.49
N ASP A 122 22.33 -1.85 -4.47
CA ASP A 122 22.54 -3.28 -4.24
C ASP A 122 21.66 -4.13 -5.18
N ASP A 123 20.71 -4.89 -4.65
CA ASP A 123 19.77 -5.73 -5.39
C ASP A 123 18.33 -5.19 -5.35
N SER A 124 18.18 -3.87 -5.13
CA SER A 124 16.89 -3.17 -5.04
C SER A 124 16.67 -2.23 -6.22
N LEU A 125 15.44 -2.19 -6.77
CA LEU A 125 14.95 -1.10 -7.61
C LEU A 125 14.33 -0.05 -6.70
N ILE A 126 14.75 1.20 -6.89
CA ILE A 126 14.19 2.36 -6.22
C ILE A 126 13.50 3.22 -7.25
N LEU A 127 12.20 3.49 -7.05
CA LEU A 127 11.42 4.37 -7.89
C LEU A 127 10.70 5.38 -7.00
N GLU A 128 10.99 6.64 -7.21
CA GLU A 128 10.37 7.74 -6.48
C GLU A 128 9.75 8.74 -7.43
N THR A 129 8.56 9.21 -7.09
CA THR A 129 7.90 10.27 -7.82
C THR A 129 7.55 11.43 -6.91
N THR A 130 7.69 12.65 -7.44
CA THR A 130 7.37 13.87 -6.71
C THR A 130 6.35 14.72 -7.46
N GLY A 131 5.59 15.53 -6.72
CA GLY A 131 4.62 16.47 -7.26
C GLY A 131 3.26 15.83 -7.59
N ARG A 132 2.25 16.67 -7.65
CA ARG A 132 0.87 16.26 -7.98
C ARG A 132 0.70 16.19 -9.50
N THR A 133 0.84 14.99 -10.08
CA THR A 133 0.54 14.76 -11.48
C THR A 133 -0.60 13.77 -11.58
N ARG A 134 -1.60 14.07 -12.41
CA ARG A 134 -2.72 13.14 -12.66
C ARG A 134 -2.57 12.35 -13.96
N ASP A 135 -1.56 12.68 -14.75
CA ASP A 135 -1.43 12.19 -16.13
C ASP A 135 -0.17 11.35 -16.32
N ARG A 136 0.55 11.00 -15.25
CA ARG A 136 1.72 10.13 -15.34
C ARG A 136 1.30 8.68 -15.09
N GLU A 137 1.58 7.85 -16.08
CA GLU A 137 1.42 6.39 -15.98
C GLU A 137 2.81 5.73 -15.95
N ILE A 138 2.99 4.82 -15.02
CA ILE A 138 4.20 4.04 -14.84
C ILE A 138 3.84 2.57 -14.97
N THR A 139 4.51 1.86 -15.87
CA THR A 139 4.34 0.40 -15.98
C THR A 139 5.64 -0.29 -15.63
N VAL A 140 5.62 -1.11 -14.59
CA VAL A 140 6.71 -2.01 -14.22
C VAL A 140 6.43 -3.39 -14.81
N SER A 141 7.25 -3.78 -15.80
CA SER A 141 7.16 -5.09 -16.45
C SER A 141 8.27 -5.99 -15.94
N TYR A 142 7.93 -7.18 -15.47
CA TYR A 142 8.85 -8.15 -14.88
C TYR A 142 8.76 -9.50 -15.61
N PRO A 143 9.87 -10.29 -15.67
CA PRO A 143 9.83 -11.61 -16.26
C PRO A 143 8.88 -12.55 -15.51
N LYS A 144 8.08 -13.34 -16.20
CA LYS A 144 7.06 -14.24 -15.64
C LYS A 144 7.57 -15.20 -14.55
N ASN A 145 8.85 -15.53 -14.57
CA ASN A 145 9.46 -16.48 -13.64
C ASN A 145 10.23 -15.81 -12.49
N VAL A 146 10.17 -14.49 -12.40
CA VAL A 146 10.81 -13.74 -11.32
C VAL A 146 9.85 -13.64 -10.14
N GLY A 147 10.38 -13.83 -8.93
CA GLY A 147 9.78 -13.47 -7.67
C GLY A 147 10.71 -12.49 -6.96
N PHE A 148 10.14 -11.63 -6.16
CA PHE A 148 10.87 -10.67 -5.35
C PHE A 148 11.03 -11.20 -3.92
N LYS A 149 12.02 -10.72 -3.17
CA LYS A 149 12.13 -11.00 -1.74
C LYS A 149 11.31 -10.00 -0.95
N GLU A 150 11.52 -8.71 -1.23
CA GLU A 150 10.81 -7.64 -0.57
C GLU A 150 10.14 -6.74 -1.63
N THR A 151 8.88 -6.41 -1.39
CA THR A 151 8.15 -5.44 -2.21
C THR A 151 7.49 -4.43 -1.30
N SER A 152 8.00 -3.19 -1.32
CA SER A 152 7.43 -2.05 -0.59
C SER A 152 6.86 -1.04 -1.57
N ILE A 153 5.56 -0.72 -1.40
CA ILE A 153 4.82 0.19 -2.26
C ILE A 153 4.14 1.24 -1.39
N GLU A 154 4.57 2.48 -1.50
CA GLU A 154 3.98 3.62 -0.83
C GLU A 154 3.24 4.50 -1.83
N VAL A 155 1.96 4.77 -1.58
CA VAL A 155 1.11 5.59 -2.45
C VAL A 155 0.53 6.77 -1.68
N ALA A 156 0.98 7.98 -1.95
CA ALA A 156 0.40 9.17 -1.32
C ALA A 156 -0.99 9.48 -1.89
N ALA A 157 -1.11 9.52 -3.24
CA ALA A 157 -2.39 9.66 -3.94
C ALA A 157 -2.23 9.07 -5.34
N GLY A 158 -3.04 8.13 -5.73
CA GLY A 158 -2.92 7.50 -7.04
C GLY A 158 -3.58 6.13 -7.08
N THR A 159 -3.28 5.39 -8.12
CA THR A 159 -3.80 4.03 -8.29
C THR A 159 -2.67 3.07 -8.61
N VAL A 160 -2.59 1.98 -7.87
CA VAL A 160 -1.69 0.86 -8.16
C VAL A 160 -2.51 -0.35 -8.58
N THR A 161 -2.11 -0.97 -9.69
CA THR A 161 -2.77 -2.18 -10.20
C THR A 161 -1.76 -3.27 -10.49
N MET A 162 -1.87 -4.41 -9.82
CA MET A 162 -1.14 -5.64 -10.18
C MET A 162 -1.97 -6.44 -11.18
N CYS A 163 -1.56 -6.42 -12.45
CA CYS A 163 -2.36 -6.97 -13.55
C CYS A 163 -2.21 -8.48 -13.73
N ASP A 164 -1.05 -9.03 -13.38
CA ASP A 164 -0.71 -10.44 -13.58
C ASP A 164 -0.28 -11.10 -12.26
N GLU A 165 0.03 -12.40 -12.30
CA GLU A 165 0.54 -13.11 -11.13
C GLU A 165 1.83 -12.46 -10.61
N PHE A 166 1.80 -12.01 -9.37
CA PHE A 166 2.92 -11.37 -8.68
C PHE A 166 3.40 -12.24 -7.51
N ARG A 167 4.72 -12.37 -7.35
CA ARG A 167 5.33 -13.21 -6.31
C ARG A 167 6.36 -12.41 -5.55
N THR A 168 6.26 -12.45 -4.23
CA THR A 168 7.22 -11.86 -3.31
C THR A 168 7.30 -12.70 -2.03
N ASP A 169 8.36 -12.58 -1.25
CA ASP A 169 8.35 -13.16 0.10
C ASP A 169 7.60 -12.22 1.04
N ASP A 170 8.01 -10.95 1.10
CA ASP A 170 7.36 -9.93 1.92
C ASP A 170 6.68 -8.86 1.06
N LEU A 171 5.45 -8.49 1.43
CA LEU A 171 4.68 -7.44 0.76
C LEU A 171 4.26 -6.37 1.76
N ASP A 172 4.74 -5.14 1.58
CA ASP A 172 4.33 -3.96 2.34
C ASP A 172 3.65 -2.95 1.41
N VAL A 173 2.40 -2.63 1.70
CA VAL A 173 1.61 -1.69 0.91
C VAL A 173 1.04 -0.61 1.82
N SER A 174 1.39 0.63 1.51
CA SER A 174 0.93 1.81 2.23
C SER A 174 0.17 2.75 1.31
N VAL A 175 -1.11 2.96 1.55
CA VAL A 175 -1.97 3.84 0.75
C VAL A 175 -2.49 4.99 1.61
N ALA A 176 -1.96 6.21 1.42
CA ALA A 176 -2.43 7.35 2.20
C ALA A 176 -3.80 7.86 1.71
N ALA A 177 -3.97 8.08 0.38
CA ALA A 177 -5.22 8.52 -0.22
C ALA A 177 -5.31 8.06 -1.68
N GLY A 178 -5.53 6.79 -1.93
CA GLY A 178 -5.52 6.24 -3.27
C GLY A 178 -6.24 4.90 -3.36
N GLU A 179 -5.92 4.17 -4.40
CA GLU A 179 -6.47 2.83 -4.63
C GLU A 179 -5.33 1.84 -4.91
N PHE A 180 -5.38 0.68 -4.27
CA PHE A 180 -4.52 -0.45 -4.59
C PHE A 180 -5.38 -1.66 -4.92
N LYS A 181 -5.18 -2.24 -6.10
CA LYS A 181 -5.95 -3.38 -6.59
C LYS A 181 -5.13 -4.35 -7.41
N ASN A 182 -5.65 -5.56 -7.58
CA ASN A 182 -5.08 -6.55 -8.49
C ASN A 182 -6.16 -7.13 -9.42
N THR A 183 -5.70 -7.72 -10.50
CA THR A 183 -6.49 -8.57 -11.41
C THR A 183 -5.83 -9.94 -11.62
N GLY A 184 -4.60 -10.09 -11.17
CA GLY A 184 -3.85 -11.34 -11.14
C GLY A 184 -3.61 -11.81 -9.71
N LYS A 185 -3.22 -13.06 -9.54
CA LYS A 185 -2.90 -13.65 -8.24
C LYS A 185 -1.69 -12.97 -7.58
N ILE A 186 -1.76 -12.72 -6.29
CA ILE A 186 -0.62 -12.28 -5.48
C ILE A 186 -0.22 -13.41 -4.53
N ARG A 187 1.07 -13.75 -4.52
CA ARG A 187 1.68 -14.69 -3.59
C ARG A 187 2.71 -13.98 -2.74
N ALA A 188 2.47 -13.93 -1.43
CA ALA A 188 3.44 -13.46 -0.45
C ALA A 188 3.76 -14.60 0.54
N ALA A 189 5.02 -15.06 0.48
CA ALA A 189 5.40 -16.29 1.17
C ALA A 189 5.65 -16.10 2.68
N SER A 190 5.89 -14.89 3.15
CA SER A 190 6.15 -14.57 4.55
C SER A 190 5.10 -13.63 5.12
N ASP A 191 5.37 -12.35 5.13
CA ASP A 191 4.52 -11.35 5.76
C ASP A 191 3.87 -10.42 4.73
N THR A 192 2.62 -10.06 4.98
CA THR A 192 1.87 -9.09 4.18
C THR A 192 1.35 -8.00 5.10
N THR A 193 1.78 -6.76 4.87
CA THR A 193 1.31 -5.58 5.59
C THR A 193 0.56 -4.65 4.65
N ILE A 194 -0.65 -4.25 5.04
CA ILE A 194 -1.48 -3.32 4.28
C ILE A 194 -1.91 -2.20 5.20
N ALA A 195 -1.44 -0.99 4.96
CA ALA A 195 -1.82 0.19 5.71
C ALA A 195 -2.58 1.20 4.83
N VAL A 196 -3.79 1.57 5.25
CA VAL A 196 -4.68 2.45 4.50
C VAL A 196 -5.06 3.66 5.34
N GLY A 197 -4.69 4.86 4.89
CA GLY A 197 -5.11 6.11 5.53
C GLY A 197 -6.57 6.46 5.24
N THR A 198 -6.86 6.90 4.00
CA THR A 198 -8.22 7.27 3.53
C THR A 198 -8.53 6.67 2.16
N GLY A 199 -7.80 5.65 1.74
CA GLY A 199 -7.93 5.03 0.43
C GLY A 199 -8.77 3.75 0.44
N ASN A 200 -8.70 3.05 -0.68
CA ASN A 200 -9.31 1.73 -0.82
C ASN A 200 -8.27 0.71 -1.27
N VAL A 201 -8.37 -0.48 -0.72
CA VAL A 201 -7.59 -1.65 -1.15
C VAL A 201 -8.57 -2.76 -1.53
N GLU A 202 -8.47 -3.26 -2.75
CA GLU A 202 -9.28 -4.35 -3.28
C GLU A 202 -8.37 -5.41 -3.89
N LEU A 203 -8.14 -6.50 -3.17
CA LEU A 203 -7.25 -7.57 -3.58
C LEU A 203 -7.95 -8.91 -3.55
N SER A 204 -7.85 -9.65 -4.64
CA SER A 204 -8.41 -11.00 -4.81
C SER A 204 -7.30 -12.03 -5.07
N GLU A 205 -7.60 -13.31 -4.90
CA GLU A 205 -6.65 -14.41 -5.14
C GLU A 205 -5.32 -14.26 -4.38
N LEU A 206 -5.38 -13.84 -3.11
CA LEU A 206 -4.21 -13.71 -2.25
C LEU A 206 -3.78 -15.06 -1.67
N ASP A 207 -2.56 -15.50 -1.96
CA ASP A 207 -1.91 -16.66 -1.36
C ASP A 207 -0.84 -16.16 -0.37
N ILE A 208 -1.20 -16.12 0.91
CA ILE A 208 -0.43 -15.45 1.97
C ILE A 208 -0.34 -16.30 3.23
N ASN A 209 0.68 -16.06 4.06
CA ASN A 209 0.84 -16.70 5.36
C ASN A 209 0.39 -15.80 6.50
N ASN A 210 1.02 -14.64 6.69
CA ASN A 210 0.63 -13.69 7.71
C ASN A 210 0.10 -12.41 7.08
N LEU A 211 -0.87 -11.78 7.75
CA LEU A 211 -1.50 -10.55 7.29
C LEU A 211 -1.63 -9.56 8.44
N GLU A 212 -1.16 -8.35 8.24
CA GLU A 212 -1.45 -7.19 9.06
C GLU A 212 -2.17 -6.13 8.24
N VAL A 213 -3.33 -5.69 8.73
CA VAL A 213 -4.13 -4.63 8.07
C VAL A 213 -4.40 -3.52 9.07
N ASP A 214 -3.93 -2.33 8.75
CA ASP A 214 -4.25 -1.09 9.43
C ASP A 214 -5.12 -0.21 8.55
N CYS A 215 -6.42 -0.13 8.81
CA CYS A 215 -7.35 0.70 8.07
C CYS A 215 -7.82 1.89 8.91
N GLY A 216 -7.39 3.10 8.56
CA GLY A 216 -7.81 4.33 9.24
C GLY A 216 -9.23 4.75 8.90
N ILE A 217 -9.43 5.29 7.70
CA ILE A 217 -10.74 5.70 7.16
C ILE A 217 -10.81 5.23 5.71
N GLY A 218 -11.19 4.01 5.48
CA GLY A 218 -11.21 3.48 4.13
C GLY A 218 -11.89 2.13 4.07
N ASN A 219 -11.71 1.46 2.95
CA ASN A 219 -12.19 0.08 2.81
C ASN A 219 -11.05 -0.81 2.36
N VAL A 220 -10.98 -1.97 2.97
CA VAL A 220 -10.04 -3.04 2.60
C VAL A 220 -10.84 -4.30 2.34
N ASP A 221 -10.86 -4.73 1.09
CA ASP A 221 -11.56 -5.93 0.63
C ASP A 221 -10.53 -6.94 0.13
N LEU A 222 -10.45 -8.10 0.80
CA LEU A 222 -9.43 -9.12 0.55
C LEU A 222 -10.06 -10.48 0.27
N GLY A 223 -9.73 -11.06 -0.88
CA GLY A 223 -10.02 -12.47 -1.23
C GLY A 223 -8.80 -13.35 -0.99
N ILE A 224 -8.82 -14.16 0.05
CA ILE A 224 -7.71 -15.01 0.48
C ILE A 224 -7.91 -16.43 -0.04
N LEU A 225 -6.88 -16.99 -0.68
CA LEU A 225 -6.88 -18.40 -1.08
C LEU A 225 -6.66 -19.30 0.13
N GLY A 226 -7.67 -20.08 0.47
CA GLY A 226 -7.59 -20.99 1.63
C GLY A 226 -8.90 -21.08 2.40
N LYS A 227 -8.77 -21.21 3.71
CA LYS A 227 -9.92 -21.34 4.61
C LYS A 227 -9.76 -20.44 5.82
N GLU A 228 -10.88 -19.93 6.32
CA GLU A 228 -10.91 -19.17 7.58
C GLU A 228 -10.17 -19.89 8.73
N ALA A 229 -10.34 -21.20 8.87
CA ALA A 229 -9.70 -21.99 9.90
C ALA A 229 -8.16 -22.16 9.75
N ASP A 230 -7.58 -21.72 8.64
CA ASP A 230 -6.13 -21.75 8.43
C ASP A 230 -5.41 -20.60 9.16
N TYR A 231 -6.13 -19.64 9.76
CA TYR A 231 -5.57 -18.46 10.40
C TYR A 231 -6.04 -18.26 11.86
N ASN A 232 -5.17 -17.69 12.69
CA ASN A 232 -5.56 -17.04 13.93
C ASN A 232 -5.87 -15.58 13.65
N TYR A 233 -6.77 -14.98 14.43
CA TYR A 233 -7.18 -13.58 14.23
C TYR A 233 -7.01 -12.76 15.49
N GLN A 234 -6.45 -11.58 15.33
CA GLN A 234 -6.55 -10.48 16.27
C GLN A 234 -7.30 -9.35 15.57
N ILE A 235 -8.46 -8.99 16.10
CA ILE A 235 -9.36 -8.01 15.48
C ILE A 235 -9.51 -6.86 16.44
N SER A 236 -9.29 -5.64 15.95
CA SER A 236 -9.56 -4.38 16.64
C SER A 236 -10.42 -3.48 15.75
N CYS A 237 -11.53 -3.00 16.26
CA CYS A 237 -12.41 -2.11 15.51
C CYS A 237 -12.88 -0.96 16.40
N SER A 238 -12.57 0.28 16.02
CA SER A 238 -12.94 1.47 16.80
C SER A 238 -14.34 1.98 16.49
N ALA A 239 -14.68 2.19 15.21
CA ALA A 239 -16.01 2.65 14.79
C ALA A 239 -16.30 2.20 13.33
N GLY A 240 -16.07 0.94 13.04
CA GLY A 240 -16.20 0.38 11.71
C GLY A 240 -16.79 -1.02 11.75
N ASN A 241 -16.47 -1.78 10.72
CA ASN A 241 -16.85 -3.17 10.60
C ASN A 241 -15.66 -4.01 10.11
N VAL A 242 -15.50 -5.20 10.69
CA VAL A 242 -14.56 -6.21 10.21
C VAL A 242 -15.35 -7.49 9.94
N ASP A 243 -15.44 -7.86 8.67
CA ASP A 243 -16.11 -9.07 8.20
C ASP A 243 -15.05 -10.11 7.82
N ILE A 244 -15.20 -11.32 8.34
CA ILE A 244 -14.30 -12.44 8.05
C ILE A 244 -15.16 -13.66 7.71
N GLY A 245 -15.16 -14.06 6.43
CA GLY A 245 -16.06 -15.09 5.93
C GLY A 245 -17.53 -14.79 6.28
N ASP A 246 -18.17 -15.70 6.99
CA ASP A 246 -19.57 -15.54 7.44
C ASP A 246 -19.71 -14.75 8.77
N SER A 247 -18.61 -14.28 9.37
CA SER A 247 -18.59 -13.64 10.68
C SER A 247 -18.38 -12.13 10.57
N SER A 248 -19.18 -11.35 11.32
CA SER A 248 -19.12 -9.89 11.34
C SER A 248 -18.78 -9.37 12.74
N TYR A 249 -17.84 -8.47 12.84
CA TYR A 249 -17.34 -7.85 14.07
C TYR A 249 -17.52 -6.34 13.95
N SER A 250 -18.65 -5.85 14.39
CA SER A 250 -19.02 -4.43 14.33
C SER A 250 -19.26 -3.84 15.72
N GLY A 251 -19.00 -2.55 15.88
CA GLY A 251 -19.30 -1.84 17.10
C GLY A 251 -18.27 -0.79 17.48
N VAL A 252 -18.45 -0.17 18.63
CA VAL A 252 -17.52 0.83 19.17
C VAL A 252 -16.59 0.16 20.17
N GLY A 253 -15.28 0.19 19.88
CA GLY A 253 -14.25 -0.36 20.78
C GLY A 253 -14.28 -1.89 20.89
N HIS A 254 -14.49 -2.58 19.79
CA HIS A 254 -14.54 -4.04 19.74
C HIS A 254 -13.14 -4.65 19.55
N ASN A 255 -12.74 -5.54 20.48
CA ASN A 255 -11.52 -6.32 20.36
C ASN A 255 -11.84 -7.81 20.48
N LYS A 256 -11.30 -8.61 19.56
CA LYS A 256 -11.54 -10.04 19.51
C LYS A 256 -10.28 -10.80 19.12
N ASN A 257 -9.98 -11.86 19.87
CA ASN A 257 -8.95 -12.83 19.49
C ASN A 257 -9.61 -14.17 19.22
N ILE A 258 -9.24 -14.78 18.10
CA ILE A 258 -9.70 -16.10 17.66
C ILE A 258 -8.47 -16.95 17.44
N THR A 259 -8.45 -18.13 18.07
CA THR A 259 -7.34 -19.08 17.92
C THR A 259 -7.88 -20.37 17.30
N ASN A 260 -7.31 -20.74 16.19
CA ASN A 260 -7.63 -21.96 15.46
C ASN A 260 -6.53 -23.01 15.68
N PRO A 261 -6.84 -24.23 16.13
CA PRO A 261 -5.84 -25.23 16.52
C PRO A 261 -4.86 -25.65 15.40
N ASN A 262 -5.26 -25.48 14.15
CA ASN A 262 -4.46 -25.86 12.99
C ASN A 262 -4.10 -24.65 12.12
N ALA A 263 -4.07 -23.46 12.70
CA ALA A 263 -3.71 -22.26 11.97
C ALA A 263 -2.30 -22.39 11.38
N LYS A 264 -2.15 -21.95 10.14
CA LYS A 264 -0.87 -21.86 9.40
C LYS A 264 -0.27 -20.48 9.51
N GLY A 265 -1.12 -19.46 9.72
CA GLY A 265 -0.74 -18.07 9.78
C GLY A 265 -1.58 -17.27 10.77
N ASN A 266 -1.29 -15.97 10.82
CA ASN A 266 -1.97 -15.03 11.70
C ASN A 266 -2.48 -13.84 10.87
N MET A 267 -3.66 -13.32 11.27
CA MET A 267 -4.21 -12.08 10.73
C MET A 267 -4.44 -11.09 11.86
N ASN A 268 -3.81 -9.93 11.77
CA ASN A 268 -4.01 -8.78 12.65
C ASN A 268 -4.78 -7.72 11.86
N LEU A 269 -6.02 -7.44 12.25
CA LEU A 269 -6.94 -6.56 11.52
C LEU A 269 -7.35 -5.41 12.43
N ASP A 270 -6.83 -4.21 12.18
CA ASP A 270 -7.17 -2.98 12.89
C ASP A 270 -7.98 -2.04 11.99
N CYS A 271 -9.22 -1.75 12.39
CA CYS A 271 -10.12 -0.87 11.67
C CYS A 271 -10.49 0.35 12.53
N GLY A 272 -10.06 1.53 12.12
CA GLY A 272 -10.43 2.80 12.75
C GLY A 272 -11.88 3.18 12.45
N VAL A 273 -12.14 3.71 11.27
CA VAL A 273 -13.47 4.11 10.76
C VAL A 273 -13.59 3.70 9.31
N GLY A 274 -14.04 2.52 9.07
CA GLY A 274 -14.14 1.99 7.72
C GLY A 274 -14.56 0.53 7.76
N ASN A 275 -14.25 -0.19 6.72
CA ASN A 275 -14.57 -1.61 6.67
C ASN A 275 -13.33 -2.42 6.25
N ILE A 276 -13.15 -3.55 6.89
CA ILE A 276 -12.23 -4.60 6.45
C ILE A 276 -13.08 -5.83 6.16
N THR A 277 -13.01 -6.32 4.94
CA THR A 277 -13.67 -7.55 4.50
C THR A 277 -12.60 -8.57 4.12
N VAL A 278 -12.68 -9.76 4.68
CA VAL A 278 -11.79 -10.88 4.36
C VAL A 278 -12.64 -12.07 3.93
N ASP A 279 -12.66 -12.34 2.65
CA ASP A 279 -13.34 -13.50 2.06
C ASP A 279 -12.34 -14.63 1.76
N PHE A 280 -12.82 -15.88 1.78
CA PHE A 280 -12.01 -17.06 1.52
C PHE A 280 -12.42 -17.75 0.24
N GLU A 281 -11.47 -17.84 -0.68
CA GLU A 281 -11.64 -18.46 -1.98
C GLU A 281 -11.04 -19.89 -1.99
N LYS A 282 -11.64 -20.78 -2.79
CA LYS A 282 -11.23 -22.20 -2.87
C LYS A 282 -10.24 -22.46 -3.98
#